data_d5985f3caf00449fad5973ff6865ff81
#
_entry.id   d5985f3caf00449fad5973ff6865ff81
#
_cell.length_a   1.000
_cell.length_b   1.000
_cell.length_c   1.000
_cell.angle_alpha   90.00
_cell.angle_beta   90.00
_cell.angle_gamma   90.00
#
_symmetry.space_group_name_H-M   'P 1'
#
loop_
_entity.id
_entity.type
_entity.pdbx_description
1 polymer ?
#
loop_
_entity_poly.entity_id
_entity_poly.type
_entity_poly.pdbx_seq_one_letter_code
_entity_poly.pdbx_strand_id
1 'polypeptide(L)'
;LGDVYKRQDVIIAALGESSEMSGESSSRTNLDLPDVQRSLLEALLKTGKPVVLTLFTGRPLTLTWEQANVPAILNVWFGGSEAAYAIGDVLFGDVNPSGKLTMTFPKNVGQIPLFYNHKNTGRPLQAGKWFEKFRSNYLDVSNDPLYPFGYGLSYTTFQYSDITLSSKQLNADGKLTASVTVTNTGNYDADEIVQLYIRDLVGSITRPVKELKGFERIHLKKGESKQVTFTITPELLKFYNYDIQYVYEPGEFHVMIGPNSRDVKTTSFELK
;
A
#
# COMPACT_ATOMS: atom_id res chain seq x y z
N LEU A 1 10.33 36.93 -0.97
CA LEU A 1 9.52 35.68 -0.90
C LEU A 1 9.39 35.18 0.56
N GLY A 2 10.49 35.16 1.36
CA GLY A 2 10.46 34.63 2.72
C GLY A 2 9.45 35.30 3.69
N ASP A 3 9.12 36.57 3.47
CA ASP A 3 8.19 37.31 4.34
C ASP A 3 6.72 36.96 4.08
N VAL A 4 6.37 36.57 2.85
CA VAL A 4 5.04 36.11 2.48
C VAL A 4 4.73 34.77 3.15
N TYR A 5 5.65 33.80 3.06
CA TYR A 5 5.46 32.46 3.64
C TYR A 5 5.41 32.46 5.17
N LYS A 6 6.06 33.42 5.83
CA LYS A 6 6.01 33.54 7.30
C LYS A 6 4.65 34.01 7.83
N ARG A 7 3.82 34.63 6.99
CA ARG A 7 2.49 35.13 7.37
C ARG A 7 1.38 34.11 7.20
N GLN A 8 1.68 32.96 6.53
CA GLN A 8 0.69 31.91 6.29
C GLN A 8 0.48 31.06 7.56
N ASP A 9 -0.71 30.48 7.69
CA ASP A 9 -1.01 29.51 8.75
C ASP A 9 -0.52 28.11 8.36
N VAL A 10 -0.66 27.76 7.07
CA VAL A 10 -0.27 26.49 6.47
C VAL A 10 0.25 26.74 5.06
N ILE A 11 1.20 25.94 4.60
CA ILE A 11 1.74 26.00 3.25
C ILE A 11 1.36 24.71 2.50
N ILE A 12 0.67 24.85 1.38
CA ILE A 12 0.36 23.74 0.48
C ILE A 12 1.36 23.81 -0.68
N ALA A 13 2.28 22.84 -0.73
CA ALA A 13 3.31 22.73 -1.76
C ALA A 13 2.85 21.75 -2.84
N ALA A 14 2.34 22.25 -3.96
CA ALA A 14 1.95 21.46 -5.13
C ALA A 14 3.17 21.18 -5.99
N LEU A 15 3.76 20.00 -5.86
CA LEU A 15 5.03 19.60 -6.47
C LEU A 15 4.92 18.22 -7.11
N GLY A 16 5.93 17.82 -7.85
CA GLY A 16 5.98 16.50 -8.47
C GLY A 16 6.59 16.49 -9.86
N GLU A 17 6.13 15.56 -10.68
CA GLU A 17 6.55 15.42 -12.07
C GLU A 17 5.72 16.35 -12.96
N SER A 18 6.38 17.02 -13.91
CA SER A 18 5.69 17.71 -15.00
C SER A 18 5.13 16.71 -16.02
N SER A 19 4.27 17.19 -16.92
CA SER A 19 3.72 16.39 -18.01
C SER A 19 4.78 15.72 -18.88
N GLU A 20 5.93 16.37 -19.05
CA GLU A 20 7.05 15.85 -19.84
C GLU A 20 7.87 14.75 -19.13
N MET A 21 7.73 14.62 -17.82
CA MET A 21 8.47 13.64 -17.02
C MET A 21 7.76 12.29 -16.91
N SER A 22 6.48 12.21 -17.26
CA SER A 22 5.70 10.99 -17.18
C SER A 22 4.80 10.82 -18.40
N GLY A 23 4.79 9.62 -18.97
CA GLY A 23 4.05 9.26 -20.17
C GLY A 23 4.80 8.26 -21.02
N GLU A 24 4.29 8.03 -22.24
CA GLU A 24 4.95 7.16 -23.20
C GLU A 24 6.36 7.67 -23.52
N SER A 25 7.34 6.77 -23.54
CA SER A 25 8.76 7.06 -23.78
C SER A 25 9.43 8.00 -22.76
N SER A 26 8.82 8.22 -21.60
CA SER A 26 9.35 9.11 -20.54
C SER A 26 9.93 8.29 -19.38
N SER A 27 10.94 7.47 -19.64
CA SER A 27 11.63 6.69 -18.61
C SER A 27 12.60 7.56 -17.80
N ARG A 28 12.65 7.33 -16.48
CA ARG A 28 13.57 8.04 -15.56
C ARG A 28 14.43 7.05 -14.80
N THR A 29 15.70 7.36 -14.61
CA THR A 29 16.66 6.60 -13.79
C THR A 29 16.77 7.15 -12.38
N ASN A 30 16.56 8.46 -12.17
CA ASN A 30 16.40 9.08 -10.87
C ASN A 30 14.89 9.24 -10.58
N LEU A 31 14.42 8.66 -9.49
CA LEU A 31 13.01 8.71 -9.05
C LEU A 31 12.77 9.67 -7.88
N ASP A 32 13.73 10.49 -7.53
CA ASP A 32 13.55 11.56 -6.54
C ASP A 32 12.70 12.70 -7.12
N LEU A 33 12.14 13.52 -6.22
CA LEU A 33 11.65 14.84 -6.62
C LEU A 33 12.80 15.63 -7.28
N PRO A 34 12.51 16.46 -8.29
CA PRO A 34 13.52 17.34 -8.88
C PRO A 34 14.22 18.19 -7.79
N ASP A 35 15.55 18.30 -7.85
CA ASP A 35 16.37 18.96 -6.82
C ASP A 35 15.91 20.37 -6.47
N VAL A 36 15.45 21.14 -7.47
CA VAL A 36 14.89 22.49 -7.27
C VAL A 36 13.64 22.46 -6.37
N GLN A 37 12.77 21.45 -6.55
CA GLN A 37 11.55 21.30 -5.76
C GLN A 37 11.89 20.86 -4.33
N ARG A 38 12.88 19.99 -4.16
CA ARG A 38 13.39 19.62 -2.85
C ARG A 38 13.99 20.82 -2.12
N SER A 39 14.82 21.60 -2.78
CA SER A 39 15.38 22.84 -2.22
C SER A 39 14.28 23.83 -1.81
N LEU A 40 13.19 23.92 -2.58
CA LEU A 40 12.01 24.71 -2.20
C LEU A 40 11.37 24.18 -0.93
N LEU A 41 11.11 22.85 -0.82
CA LEU A 41 10.54 22.24 0.39
C LEU A 41 11.42 22.51 1.62
N GLU A 42 12.73 22.38 1.50
CA GLU A 42 13.67 22.71 2.59
C GLU A 42 13.55 24.17 3.04
N ALA A 43 13.41 25.10 2.08
CA ALA A 43 13.23 26.51 2.39
C ALA A 43 11.87 26.81 3.07
N LEU A 44 10.79 26.13 2.61
CA LEU A 44 9.47 26.25 3.19
C LEU A 44 9.42 25.72 4.63
N LEU A 45 10.02 24.55 4.89
CA LEU A 45 10.11 23.97 6.23
C LEU A 45 10.87 24.86 7.22
N LYS A 46 11.92 25.58 6.77
CA LYS A 46 12.65 26.56 7.59
C LYS A 46 11.82 27.75 8.05
N THR A 47 10.64 27.98 7.47
CA THR A 47 9.72 29.03 7.94
C THR A 47 9.06 28.70 9.27
N GLY A 48 9.10 27.43 9.71
CA GLY A 48 8.41 26.92 10.90
C GLY A 48 6.91 26.76 10.75
N LYS A 49 6.35 26.95 9.53
CA LYS A 49 4.94 26.73 9.24
C LYS A 49 4.69 25.29 8.85
N PRO A 50 3.52 24.71 9.17
CA PRO A 50 3.13 23.40 8.65
C PRO A 50 3.15 23.39 7.12
N VAL A 51 3.77 22.36 6.53
CA VAL A 51 3.83 22.17 5.08
C VAL A 51 3.10 20.89 4.72
N VAL A 52 2.19 20.97 3.77
CA VAL A 52 1.53 19.82 3.14
C VAL A 52 2.07 19.69 1.72
N LEU A 53 2.73 18.57 1.44
CA LEU A 53 3.14 18.23 0.08
C LEU A 53 1.97 17.59 -0.66
N THR A 54 1.44 18.28 -1.66
CA THR A 54 0.49 17.72 -2.63
C THR A 54 1.29 17.24 -3.84
N LEU A 55 1.45 15.91 -3.95
CA LEU A 55 2.37 15.28 -4.87
C LEU A 55 1.68 14.84 -6.16
N PHE A 56 2.08 15.44 -7.28
CA PHE A 56 1.64 15.07 -8.62
C PHE A 56 2.71 14.17 -9.27
N THR A 57 2.35 12.94 -9.60
CA THR A 57 3.30 11.98 -10.20
C THR A 57 2.58 10.89 -10.99
N GLY A 58 3.20 10.39 -12.04
CA GLY A 58 2.71 9.24 -12.81
C GLY A 58 3.36 7.92 -12.42
N ARG A 59 4.25 7.94 -11.41
CA ARG A 59 4.99 6.76 -10.93
C ARG A 59 5.31 6.85 -9.44
N PRO A 60 5.62 5.75 -8.74
CA PRO A 60 6.18 5.78 -7.40
C PRO A 60 7.54 6.48 -7.38
N LEU A 61 7.66 7.53 -6.59
CA LEU A 61 8.92 8.25 -6.38
C LEU A 61 9.63 7.74 -5.12
N THR A 62 10.95 8.00 -5.01
CA THR A 62 11.72 7.77 -3.80
C THR A 62 11.55 8.96 -2.86
N LEU A 63 10.63 8.84 -1.91
CA LEU A 63 10.20 9.93 -1.03
C LEU A 63 10.77 9.80 0.40
N THR A 64 11.91 9.14 0.57
CA THR A 64 12.46 8.84 1.90
C THR A 64 12.76 10.10 2.69
N TRP A 65 13.29 11.14 2.06
CA TRP A 65 13.56 12.42 2.73
C TRP A 65 12.25 13.18 3.01
N GLU A 66 11.35 13.22 2.05
CA GLU A 66 10.05 13.89 2.17
C GLU A 66 9.23 13.28 3.31
N GLN A 67 9.16 11.95 3.37
CA GLN A 67 8.48 11.21 4.44
C GLN A 67 9.07 11.50 5.84
N ALA A 68 10.37 11.73 5.94
CA ALA A 68 11.04 12.02 7.20
C ALA A 68 10.91 13.48 7.66
N ASN A 69 10.68 14.42 6.74
CA ASN A 69 10.77 15.85 6.99
C ASN A 69 9.45 16.62 6.78
N VAL A 70 8.56 16.15 5.91
CA VAL A 70 7.32 16.83 5.59
C VAL A 70 6.17 16.25 6.44
N PRO A 71 5.45 17.09 7.21
CA PRO A 71 4.42 16.63 8.14
C PRO A 71 3.26 15.87 7.50
N ALA A 72 2.88 16.23 6.25
CA ALA A 72 1.80 15.58 5.51
C ALA A 72 2.11 15.51 4.02
N ILE A 73 1.80 14.34 3.41
CA ILE A 73 1.97 14.09 1.98
C ILE A 73 0.64 13.56 1.44
N LEU A 74 0.06 14.27 0.46
CA LEU A 74 -1.10 13.84 -0.31
C LEU A 74 -0.65 13.47 -1.71
N ASN A 75 -0.59 12.18 -2.04
CA ASN A 75 -0.27 11.71 -3.38
C ASN A 75 -1.54 11.72 -4.24
N VAL A 76 -1.58 12.58 -5.24
CA VAL A 76 -2.78 12.81 -6.06
C VAL A 76 -2.68 12.20 -7.45
N TRP A 77 -1.54 11.62 -7.79
CA TRP A 77 -1.27 11.12 -9.15
C TRP A 77 -1.54 12.23 -10.19
N PHE A 78 -2.20 11.89 -11.29
CA PHE A 78 -2.75 12.83 -12.28
C PHE A 78 -4.28 12.74 -12.25
N GLY A 79 -4.92 13.57 -11.45
CA GLY A 79 -6.32 13.45 -11.07
C GLY A 79 -7.34 13.95 -12.11
N GLY A 80 -6.89 14.49 -13.25
CA GLY A 80 -7.77 15.02 -14.29
C GLY A 80 -8.43 16.37 -13.93
N SER A 81 -9.52 16.70 -14.63
CA SER A 81 -10.13 18.05 -14.59
C SER A 81 -10.69 18.44 -13.23
N GLU A 82 -11.21 17.49 -12.47
CA GLU A 82 -11.84 17.73 -11.16
C GLU A 82 -10.87 17.59 -9.97
N ALA A 83 -9.59 17.32 -10.24
CA ALA A 83 -8.60 17.07 -9.20
C ALA A 83 -8.48 18.21 -8.19
N ALA A 84 -8.60 19.46 -8.63
CA ALA A 84 -8.45 20.62 -7.75
C ALA A 84 -9.55 20.66 -6.66
N TYR A 85 -10.78 20.34 -7.01
CA TYR A 85 -11.89 20.25 -6.05
C TYR A 85 -11.67 19.10 -5.07
N ALA A 86 -11.37 17.91 -5.56
CA ALA A 86 -11.10 16.74 -4.72
C ALA A 86 -9.91 16.95 -3.76
N ILE A 87 -8.84 17.62 -4.22
CA ILE A 87 -7.69 17.99 -3.37
C ILE A 87 -8.16 18.97 -2.27
N GLY A 88 -8.94 19.98 -2.63
CA GLY A 88 -9.50 20.94 -1.67
C GLY A 88 -10.34 20.23 -0.61
N ASP A 89 -11.31 19.41 -1.01
CA ASP A 89 -12.19 18.67 -0.11
C ASP A 89 -11.39 17.81 0.90
N VAL A 90 -10.33 17.14 0.45
CA VAL A 90 -9.45 16.35 1.34
C VAL A 90 -8.64 17.28 2.25
N LEU A 91 -7.99 18.31 1.72
CA LEU A 91 -7.11 19.19 2.51
C LEU A 91 -7.87 19.98 3.59
N PHE A 92 -9.11 20.38 3.34
CA PHE A 92 -9.93 21.12 4.28
C PHE A 92 -10.86 20.23 5.12
N GLY A 93 -10.87 18.92 4.88
CA GLY A 93 -11.56 17.94 5.70
C GLY A 93 -13.04 17.74 5.37
N ASP A 94 -13.52 18.27 4.24
CA ASP A 94 -14.87 18.00 3.73
C ASP A 94 -15.04 16.52 3.36
N VAL A 95 -13.93 15.87 2.92
CA VAL A 95 -13.87 14.45 2.63
C VAL A 95 -12.70 13.81 3.39
N ASN A 96 -12.98 12.73 4.12
CA ASN A 96 -11.95 11.92 4.75
C ASN A 96 -11.32 10.99 3.70
N PRO A 97 -9.98 11.04 3.47
CA PRO A 97 -9.34 10.23 2.44
C PRO A 97 -9.46 8.73 2.74
N SER A 98 -9.83 7.95 1.72
CA SER A 98 -9.89 6.49 1.77
C SER A 98 -9.07 5.81 0.67
N GLY A 99 -8.46 6.60 -0.23
CA GLY A 99 -7.65 6.09 -1.33
C GLY A 99 -6.44 5.29 -0.85
N LYS A 100 -6.15 4.18 -1.53
CA LYS A 100 -5.00 3.32 -1.25
C LYS A 100 -4.05 3.31 -2.44
N LEU A 101 -2.74 3.28 -2.16
CA LEU A 101 -1.71 3.20 -3.19
C LEU A 101 -1.84 1.89 -3.98
N THR A 102 -1.91 2.01 -5.30
CA THR A 102 -2.00 0.88 -6.23
C THR A 102 -0.62 0.39 -6.71
N MET A 103 0.43 0.99 -6.18
CA MET A 103 1.82 0.62 -6.44
C MET A 103 2.65 0.69 -5.16
N THR A 104 3.71 -0.09 -5.11
CA THR A 104 4.70 -0.08 -4.02
C THR A 104 5.67 1.08 -4.22
N PHE A 105 5.89 1.90 -3.19
CA PHE A 105 6.86 2.99 -3.23
C PHE A 105 8.21 2.55 -2.65
N PRO A 106 9.31 2.67 -3.39
CA PRO A 106 10.64 2.28 -2.91
C PRO A 106 11.23 3.32 -1.94
N LYS A 107 12.13 2.88 -1.07
CA LYS A 107 13.01 3.77 -0.29
C LYS A 107 14.17 4.31 -1.14
N ASN A 108 14.62 3.50 -2.09
CA ASN A 108 15.77 3.78 -2.93
C ASN A 108 15.56 3.17 -4.32
N VAL A 109 16.04 3.84 -5.36
CA VAL A 109 15.94 3.36 -6.75
C VAL A 109 16.59 1.99 -6.94
N GLY A 110 17.62 1.65 -6.16
CA GLY A 110 18.28 0.34 -6.20
C GLY A 110 17.41 -0.83 -5.74
N GLN A 111 16.25 -0.59 -5.13
CA GLN A 111 15.31 -1.66 -4.77
C GLN A 111 14.44 -2.13 -5.95
N ILE A 112 14.42 -1.40 -7.07
CA ILE A 112 13.56 -1.68 -8.23
C ILE A 112 14.15 -2.83 -9.06
N PRO A 113 13.30 -3.77 -9.51
CA PRO A 113 11.83 -3.85 -9.38
C PRO A 113 11.38 -4.27 -7.99
N LEU A 114 10.34 -3.61 -7.44
CA LEU A 114 9.82 -3.85 -6.10
C LEU A 114 8.31 -4.10 -6.16
N PHE A 115 7.92 -5.37 -6.07
CA PHE A 115 6.51 -5.82 -6.15
C PHE A 115 6.06 -6.39 -4.81
N TYR A 116 4.82 -6.06 -4.38
CA TYR A 116 4.23 -6.66 -3.18
C TYR A 116 4.04 -8.17 -3.32
N ASN A 117 3.85 -8.65 -4.55
CA ASN A 117 3.63 -10.06 -4.92
C ASN A 117 4.88 -10.72 -5.52
N HIS A 118 6.06 -10.29 -5.08
CA HIS A 118 7.31 -10.89 -5.55
C HIS A 118 7.38 -12.39 -5.23
N LYS A 119 8.20 -13.11 -5.97
CA LYS A 119 8.52 -14.51 -5.69
C LYS A 119 9.71 -14.60 -4.72
N ASN A 120 9.70 -15.62 -3.88
CA ASN A 120 10.84 -15.88 -3.02
C ASN A 120 12.10 -16.20 -3.86
N THR A 121 13.24 -15.71 -3.37
CA THR A 121 14.55 -16.18 -3.82
C THR A 121 14.91 -17.49 -3.12
N GLY A 122 16.01 -18.15 -3.52
CA GLY A 122 16.47 -19.38 -2.88
C GLY A 122 16.85 -19.22 -1.39
N ARG A 123 17.17 -17.97 -0.96
CA ARG A 123 17.53 -17.64 0.43
C ARG A 123 16.90 -16.32 0.86
N PRO A 124 15.56 -16.29 1.04
CA PRO A 124 14.88 -15.07 1.45
C PRO A 124 15.31 -14.66 2.85
N LEU A 125 15.35 -13.35 3.10
CA LEU A 125 15.53 -12.80 4.44
C LEU A 125 14.31 -13.16 5.30
N GLN A 126 14.53 -13.55 6.54
CA GLN A 126 13.43 -13.82 7.48
C GLN A 126 12.72 -12.53 7.86
N ALA A 127 11.42 -12.60 8.08
CA ALA A 127 10.61 -11.47 8.51
C ALA A 127 11.16 -10.84 9.80
N GLY A 128 11.17 -9.52 9.86
CA GLY A 128 11.67 -8.76 11.01
C GLY A 128 13.19 -8.59 11.10
N LYS A 129 13.95 -9.18 10.17
CA LYS A 129 15.40 -8.96 10.09
C LYS A 129 15.73 -7.88 9.07
N TRP A 130 16.68 -7.04 9.41
CA TRP A 130 17.27 -6.05 8.50
C TRP A 130 18.29 -6.70 7.55
N PHE A 131 19.20 -7.50 8.09
CA PHE A 131 20.32 -8.09 7.38
C PHE A 131 20.66 -9.45 7.95
N GLU A 132 21.03 -10.38 7.06
CA GLU A 132 21.62 -11.66 7.40
C GLU A 132 22.58 -12.08 6.26
N LYS A 133 23.83 -12.43 6.62
CA LYS A 133 24.82 -12.85 5.64
C LYS A 133 24.35 -14.06 4.83
N PHE A 134 24.58 -14.04 3.52
CA PHE A 134 24.15 -15.07 2.57
C PHE A 134 22.64 -15.16 2.31
N ARG A 135 21.87 -14.16 2.71
CA ARG A 135 20.46 -13.98 2.35
C ARG A 135 20.27 -12.94 1.27
N SER A 136 19.09 -12.93 0.64
CA SER A 136 18.71 -11.88 -0.32
C SER A 136 18.32 -10.61 0.43
N ASN A 137 19.28 -9.75 0.66
CA ASN A 137 19.10 -8.43 1.29
C ASN A 137 20.15 -7.44 0.77
N TYR A 138 19.83 -6.16 0.94
CA TYR A 138 20.75 -5.06 0.69
C TYR A 138 21.64 -4.80 1.91
N LEU A 139 22.79 -4.13 1.69
CA LEU A 139 23.69 -3.73 2.76
C LEU A 139 23.29 -2.39 3.41
N ASP A 140 22.67 -1.52 2.65
CA ASP A 140 22.48 -0.09 2.94
C ASP A 140 21.00 0.34 3.04
N VAL A 141 20.09 -0.52 2.66
CA VAL A 141 18.64 -0.30 2.75
C VAL A 141 17.91 -1.59 3.13
N SER A 142 16.82 -1.52 3.87
CA SER A 142 16.01 -2.70 4.16
C SER A 142 15.28 -3.20 2.91
N ASN A 143 14.88 -4.47 2.90
CA ASN A 143 14.04 -5.02 1.81
C ASN A 143 12.62 -4.42 1.80
N ASP A 144 12.19 -3.81 2.91
CA ASP A 144 10.85 -3.23 3.01
C ASP A 144 10.71 -1.99 2.13
N PRO A 145 9.56 -1.79 1.50
CA PRO A 145 9.26 -0.55 0.79
C PRO A 145 9.14 0.64 1.74
N LEU A 146 9.14 1.85 1.19
CA LEU A 146 8.76 3.05 1.91
C LEU A 146 7.26 2.99 2.25
N TYR A 147 6.44 2.84 1.20
CA TYR A 147 5.00 2.58 1.35
C TYR A 147 4.64 1.29 0.62
N PRO A 148 4.00 0.33 1.32
CA PRO A 148 3.57 -0.92 0.68
C PRO A 148 2.39 -0.69 -0.27
N PHE A 149 2.17 -1.62 -1.18
CA PHE A 149 0.94 -1.67 -1.98
C PHE A 149 -0.28 -1.69 -1.05
N GLY A 150 -1.32 -0.95 -1.43
CA GLY A 150 -2.54 -0.84 -0.65
C GLY A 150 -2.46 0.13 0.53
N TYR A 151 -1.34 0.81 0.76
CA TYR A 151 -1.16 1.77 1.85
C TYR A 151 -1.95 3.06 1.60
N GLY A 152 -2.49 3.63 2.67
CA GLY A 152 -3.11 4.93 2.70
C GLY A 152 -3.63 5.23 4.09
N LEU A 153 -3.45 6.48 4.54
CA LEU A 153 -3.92 6.97 5.83
C LEU A 153 -5.34 7.55 5.71
N SER A 154 -6.00 7.65 6.83
CA SER A 154 -7.28 8.32 7.04
C SER A 154 -7.13 9.37 8.14
N TYR A 155 -8.10 10.27 8.29
CA TYR A 155 -8.18 11.18 9.44
C TYR A 155 -8.71 10.49 10.70
N THR A 156 -9.06 9.21 10.60
CA THR A 156 -9.43 8.35 11.72
C THR A 156 -8.51 7.12 11.77
N THR A 157 -8.73 6.23 12.73
CA THR A 157 -7.97 5.00 12.90
C THR A 157 -8.89 3.80 12.89
N PHE A 158 -8.41 2.67 12.36
CA PHE A 158 -9.16 1.43 12.30
C PHE A 158 -8.40 0.30 13.01
N GLN A 159 -9.16 -0.54 13.70
CA GLN A 159 -8.65 -1.75 14.34
C GLN A 159 -9.29 -2.97 13.69
N TYR A 160 -8.45 -3.97 13.41
CA TYR A 160 -8.86 -5.25 12.83
C TYR A 160 -8.79 -6.35 13.88
N SER A 161 -9.86 -7.15 14.01
CA SER A 161 -9.83 -8.38 14.78
C SER A 161 -8.92 -9.43 14.14
N ASP A 162 -8.68 -10.53 14.82
CA ASP A 162 -8.10 -11.71 14.19
C ASP A 162 -9.08 -12.31 13.17
N ILE A 163 -8.53 -13.06 12.20
CA ILE A 163 -9.31 -13.68 11.14
C ILE A 163 -10.04 -14.92 11.68
N THR A 164 -11.33 -15.00 11.41
CA THR A 164 -12.13 -16.20 11.64
C THR A 164 -12.41 -16.90 10.33
N LEU A 165 -12.06 -18.18 10.23
CA LEU A 165 -12.38 -19.04 9.08
C LEU A 165 -13.58 -19.93 9.41
N SER A 166 -14.47 -20.14 8.45
CA SER A 166 -15.59 -21.09 8.59
C SER A 166 -15.13 -22.54 8.66
N SER A 167 -13.95 -22.86 8.14
CA SER A 167 -13.29 -24.17 8.19
C SER A 167 -11.79 -24.01 8.08
N LYS A 168 -11.04 -24.98 8.57
CA LYS A 168 -9.58 -25.11 8.31
C LYS A 168 -9.27 -25.93 7.05
N GLN A 169 -10.29 -26.44 6.37
CA GLN A 169 -10.16 -27.24 5.15
C GLN A 169 -11.13 -26.73 4.09
N LEU A 170 -10.66 -26.69 2.85
CA LEU A 170 -11.43 -26.38 1.65
C LEU A 170 -11.36 -27.59 0.70
N ASN A 171 -12.51 -28.12 0.32
CA ASN A 171 -12.61 -29.20 -0.66
C ASN A 171 -12.68 -28.64 -2.09
N ALA A 172 -12.40 -29.49 -3.07
CA ALA A 172 -12.34 -29.15 -4.50
C ALA A 172 -13.59 -28.46 -5.07
N ASP A 173 -14.77 -28.77 -4.54
CA ASP A 173 -16.07 -28.21 -4.93
C ASP A 173 -16.67 -27.29 -3.84
N GLY A 174 -15.89 -27.01 -2.81
CA GLY A 174 -16.33 -26.30 -1.60
C GLY A 174 -16.13 -24.78 -1.67
N LYS A 175 -16.55 -24.15 -0.57
CA LYS A 175 -16.25 -22.76 -0.27
C LYS A 175 -15.90 -22.59 1.18
N LEU A 176 -15.02 -21.65 1.47
CA LEU A 176 -14.59 -21.25 2.80
C LEU A 176 -14.80 -19.74 2.95
N THR A 177 -15.25 -19.27 4.09
CA THR A 177 -15.32 -17.84 4.38
C THR A 177 -14.24 -17.43 5.35
N ALA A 178 -13.63 -16.26 5.09
CA ALA A 178 -12.68 -15.59 5.98
C ALA A 178 -13.28 -14.25 6.40
N SER A 179 -13.44 -14.04 7.70
CA SER A 179 -14.08 -12.84 8.25
C SER A 179 -13.17 -12.13 9.23
N VAL A 180 -13.24 -10.79 9.21
CA VAL A 180 -12.67 -9.90 10.22
C VAL A 180 -13.72 -8.91 10.68
N THR A 181 -13.62 -8.43 11.92
CA THR A 181 -14.35 -7.25 12.37
C THR A 181 -13.43 -6.04 12.29
N VAL A 182 -13.87 -5.00 11.59
CA VAL A 182 -13.16 -3.71 11.50
C VAL A 182 -13.92 -2.70 12.33
N THR A 183 -13.21 -2.03 13.23
CA THR A 183 -13.75 -1.01 14.14
C THR A 183 -13.10 0.34 13.86
N ASN A 184 -13.89 1.39 13.68
CA ASN A 184 -13.39 2.77 13.65
C ASN A 184 -13.10 3.21 15.09
N THR A 185 -11.84 3.26 15.46
CA THR A 185 -11.38 3.62 16.81
C THR A 185 -11.01 5.09 16.97
N GLY A 186 -11.07 5.85 15.87
CA GLY A 186 -10.72 7.28 15.88
C GLY A 186 -11.93 8.19 16.07
N ASN A 187 -11.79 9.45 15.62
CA ASN A 187 -12.74 10.50 15.95
C ASN A 187 -13.67 10.95 14.82
N TYR A 188 -13.45 10.44 13.60
CA TYR A 188 -14.19 10.84 12.41
C TYR A 188 -14.83 9.65 11.73
N ASP A 189 -15.99 9.88 11.11
CA ASP A 189 -16.58 8.91 10.19
C ASP A 189 -15.69 8.77 8.97
N ALA A 190 -15.52 7.56 8.46
CA ALA A 190 -14.66 7.32 7.31
C ALA A 190 -14.94 5.99 6.61
N ASP A 191 -14.42 5.91 5.38
CA ASP A 191 -14.36 4.67 4.64
C ASP A 191 -13.01 3.99 4.85
N GLU A 192 -13.04 2.66 4.97
CA GLU A 192 -11.85 1.81 4.98
C GLU A 192 -11.90 0.82 3.81
N ILE A 193 -10.74 0.52 3.23
CA ILE A 193 -10.57 -0.50 2.19
C ILE A 193 -9.94 -1.74 2.80
N VAL A 194 -10.76 -2.73 3.10
CA VAL A 194 -10.34 -4.01 3.66
C VAL A 194 -9.82 -4.90 2.54
N GLN A 195 -8.58 -5.39 2.63
CA GLN A 195 -7.90 -6.11 1.55
C GLN A 195 -7.65 -7.56 1.95
N LEU A 196 -8.02 -8.50 1.07
CA LEU A 196 -7.75 -9.94 1.20
C LEU A 196 -6.55 -10.32 0.32
N TYR A 197 -5.54 -10.90 0.94
CA TYR A 197 -4.42 -11.52 0.25
C TYR A 197 -4.37 -13.02 0.55
N ILE A 198 -3.92 -13.80 -0.42
CA ILE A 198 -3.70 -15.24 -0.28
C ILE A 198 -2.27 -15.56 -0.72
N ARG A 199 -1.65 -16.51 -0.03
CA ARG A 199 -0.39 -17.13 -0.39
C ARG A 199 -0.55 -18.64 -0.46
N ASP A 200 -0.20 -19.20 -1.58
CA ASP A 200 0.08 -20.62 -1.74
C ASP A 200 1.51 -20.88 -1.25
N LEU A 201 1.67 -21.78 -0.26
CA LEU A 201 2.99 -22.02 0.33
C LEU A 201 3.87 -22.89 -0.52
N VAL A 202 3.30 -23.89 -1.20
CA VAL A 202 4.04 -24.87 -2.00
C VAL A 202 3.24 -25.24 -3.24
N GLY A 203 3.63 -24.69 -4.38
CA GLY A 203 3.07 -25.06 -5.69
C GLY A 203 4.11 -25.74 -6.58
N SER A 204 3.67 -26.37 -7.66
CA SER A 204 4.54 -26.98 -8.70
C SER A 204 5.48 -25.97 -9.36
N ILE A 205 5.14 -24.68 -9.28
CA ILE A 205 6.02 -23.56 -9.64
C ILE A 205 6.15 -22.60 -8.45
N THR A 206 7.20 -21.77 -8.43
CA THR A 206 7.37 -20.74 -7.38
C THR A 206 6.19 -19.79 -7.36
N ARG A 207 5.48 -19.77 -6.22
CA ARG A 207 4.31 -18.90 -6.02
C ARG A 207 4.71 -17.55 -5.44
N PRO A 208 3.94 -16.47 -5.72
CA PRO A 208 4.13 -15.18 -5.08
C PRO A 208 3.99 -15.26 -3.56
N VAL A 209 4.71 -14.40 -2.82
CA VAL A 209 4.62 -14.33 -1.35
C VAL A 209 3.24 -13.91 -0.86
N LYS A 210 2.44 -13.30 -1.69
CA LYS A 210 1.01 -12.98 -1.53
C LYS A 210 0.43 -12.47 -2.84
N GLU A 211 -0.88 -12.62 -3.00
CA GLU A 211 -1.63 -12.08 -4.12
C GLU A 211 -2.92 -11.42 -3.58
N LEU A 212 -3.23 -10.22 -4.01
CA LEU A 212 -4.53 -9.58 -3.72
C LEU A 212 -5.63 -10.37 -4.43
N LYS A 213 -6.56 -10.93 -3.67
CA LYS A 213 -7.66 -11.76 -4.18
C LYS A 213 -9.04 -11.12 -3.98
N GLY A 214 -9.11 -10.04 -3.20
CA GLY A 214 -10.34 -9.29 -3.00
C GLY A 214 -10.13 -8.05 -2.14
N PHE A 215 -11.07 -7.14 -2.21
CA PHE A 215 -11.15 -5.98 -1.33
C PHE A 215 -12.58 -5.51 -1.18
N GLU A 216 -12.89 -4.89 -0.04
CA GLU A 216 -14.18 -4.24 0.21
C GLU A 216 -13.98 -2.83 0.75
N ARG A 217 -14.74 -1.88 0.23
CA ARG A 217 -14.88 -0.54 0.80
C ARG A 217 -16.07 -0.54 1.75
N ILE A 218 -15.81 -0.19 3.01
CA ILE A 218 -16.83 -0.11 4.05
C ILE A 218 -16.86 1.29 4.65
N HIS A 219 -18.06 1.81 4.90
CA HIS A 219 -18.25 3.03 5.68
C HIS A 219 -18.45 2.67 7.14
N LEU A 220 -17.76 3.38 8.05
CA LEU A 220 -17.84 3.23 9.49
C LEU A 220 -17.95 4.60 10.17
N LYS A 221 -19.02 4.79 10.93
CA LYS A 221 -19.13 5.94 11.85
C LYS A 221 -18.10 5.82 12.97
N LYS A 222 -17.79 6.90 13.63
CA LYS A 222 -16.98 6.90 14.86
C LYS A 222 -17.50 5.87 15.86
N GLY A 223 -16.63 4.94 16.30
CA GLY A 223 -16.94 3.87 17.24
C GLY A 223 -17.69 2.68 16.64
N GLU A 224 -18.07 2.73 15.36
CA GLU A 224 -18.78 1.65 14.69
C GLU A 224 -17.86 0.49 14.35
N SER A 225 -18.41 -0.72 14.42
CA SER A 225 -17.75 -1.97 14.01
C SER A 225 -18.57 -2.66 12.93
N LYS A 226 -17.91 -3.22 11.93
CA LYS A 226 -18.54 -4.00 10.86
C LYS A 226 -17.75 -5.27 10.58
N GLN A 227 -18.45 -6.37 10.43
CA GLN A 227 -17.85 -7.61 9.95
C GLN A 227 -17.73 -7.57 8.42
N VAL A 228 -16.54 -7.85 7.93
CA VAL A 228 -16.23 -8.05 6.50
C VAL A 228 -15.94 -9.53 6.28
N THR A 229 -16.55 -10.12 5.26
CA THR A 229 -16.43 -11.54 4.96
C THR A 229 -16.09 -11.75 3.49
N PHE A 230 -14.99 -12.45 3.24
CA PHE A 230 -14.57 -12.88 1.91
C PHE A 230 -14.85 -14.36 1.72
N THR A 231 -15.35 -14.72 0.53
CA THR A 231 -15.52 -16.11 0.12
C THR A 231 -14.30 -16.58 -0.66
N ILE A 232 -13.71 -17.67 -0.23
CA ILE A 232 -12.56 -18.32 -0.87
C ILE A 232 -13.04 -19.63 -1.49
N THR A 233 -12.81 -19.81 -2.78
CA THR A 233 -13.13 -21.01 -3.55
C THR A 233 -11.87 -21.53 -4.22
N PRO A 234 -11.80 -22.81 -4.63
CA PRO A 234 -10.67 -23.34 -5.39
C PRO A 234 -10.37 -22.54 -6.66
N GLU A 235 -11.43 -21.99 -7.32
CA GLU A 235 -11.26 -21.13 -8.50
C GLU A 235 -10.42 -19.87 -8.20
N LEU A 236 -10.56 -19.29 -7.02
CA LEU A 236 -9.78 -18.12 -6.59
C LEU A 236 -8.28 -18.44 -6.39
N LEU A 237 -7.96 -19.72 -6.19
CA LEU A 237 -6.60 -20.22 -5.89
C LEU A 237 -5.83 -20.66 -7.13
N LYS A 238 -6.51 -20.71 -8.30
CA LYS A 238 -5.90 -21.15 -9.54
C LYS A 238 -4.73 -20.27 -9.99
N PHE A 239 -3.80 -20.94 -10.67
CA PHE A 239 -2.64 -20.34 -11.32
C PHE A 239 -2.25 -21.15 -12.56
N TYR A 240 -1.44 -20.59 -13.44
CA TYR A 240 -0.85 -21.31 -14.55
C TYR A 240 0.38 -22.10 -14.07
N ASN A 241 0.35 -23.41 -14.24
CA ASN A 241 1.46 -24.30 -13.93
C ASN A 241 2.53 -24.30 -15.05
N TYR A 242 3.52 -25.18 -14.95
CA TYR A 242 4.59 -25.28 -15.95
C TYR A 242 4.08 -25.67 -17.35
N ASP A 243 3.01 -26.47 -17.42
CA ASP A 243 2.38 -26.91 -18.68
C ASP A 243 1.35 -25.90 -19.23
N ILE A 244 1.34 -24.69 -18.69
CA ILE A 244 0.41 -23.60 -19.06
C ILE A 244 -1.07 -24.00 -18.83
N GLN A 245 -1.32 -24.90 -17.90
CA GLN A 245 -2.66 -25.26 -17.48
C GLN A 245 -3.10 -24.39 -16.30
N TYR A 246 -4.35 -23.89 -16.34
CA TYR A 246 -4.91 -23.07 -15.26
C TYR A 246 -5.54 -23.97 -14.20
N VAL A 247 -4.79 -24.24 -13.15
CA VAL A 247 -5.09 -25.26 -12.12
C VAL A 247 -4.98 -24.69 -10.71
N TYR A 248 -5.63 -25.33 -9.75
CA TYR A 248 -5.28 -25.25 -8.33
C TYR A 248 -4.57 -26.54 -7.90
N GLU A 249 -3.78 -26.47 -6.85
CA GLU A 249 -3.07 -27.63 -6.30
C GLU A 249 -3.40 -27.78 -4.81
N PRO A 250 -3.58 -29.00 -4.30
CA PRO A 250 -3.76 -29.24 -2.86
C PRO A 250 -2.55 -28.77 -2.06
N GLY A 251 -2.80 -28.28 -0.85
CA GLY A 251 -1.73 -27.79 0.00
C GLY A 251 -2.18 -26.78 1.05
N GLU A 252 -1.21 -26.23 1.79
CA GLU A 252 -1.45 -25.21 2.80
C GLU A 252 -1.40 -23.81 2.18
N PHE A 253 -2.40 -23.00 2.55
CA PHE A 253 -2.54 -21.61 2.12
C PHE A 253 -2.58 -20.69 3.33
N HIS A 254 -1.92 -19.52 3.22
CA HIS A 254 -2.15 -18.41 4.14
C HIS A 254 -3.25 -17.50 3.62
N VAL A 255 -4.15 -17.10 4.52
CA VAL A 255 -5.12 -16.03 4.33
C VAL A 255 -4.65 -14.82 5.13
N MET A 256 -4.56 -13.69 4.49
CA MET A 256 -4.11 -12.44 5.09
C MET A 256 -5.15 -11.36 4.84
N ILE A 257 -5.61 -10.65 5.88
CA ILE A 257 -6.57 -9.55 5.76
C ILE A 257 -6.05 -8.35 6.53
N GLY A 258 -6.13 -7.17 5.91
CA GLY A 258 -5.69 -5.93 6.53
C GLY A 258 -5.85 -4.70 5.64
N PRO A 259 -5.35 -3.54 6.10
CA PRO A 259 -5.45 -2.27 5.37
C PRO A 259 -4.47 -2.11 4.20
N ASN A 260 -3.45 -2.95 4.10
CA ASN A 260 -2.44 -2.92 3.04
C ASN A 260 -1.66 -4.23 2.98
N SER A 261 -0.74 -4.39 2.01
CA SER A 261 -0.01 -5.64 1.80
C SER A 261 1.01 -6.01 2.89
N ARG A 262 1.37 -5.08 3.79
CA ARG A 262 2.30 -5.32 4.90
C ARG A 262 1.57 -5.56 6.21
N ASP A 263 0.63 -4.69 6.55
CA ASP A 263 -0.01 -4.64 7.85
C ASP A 263 -1.28 -5.53 7.84
N VAL A 264 -1.08 -6.85 7.89
CA VAL A 264 -2.15 -7.86 7.77
C VAL A 264 -2.20 -8.79 8.97
N LYS A 265 -3.40 -9.24 9.33
CA LYS A 265 -3.62 -10.44 10.13
C LYS A 265 -3.45 -11.66 9.25
N THR A 266 -2.96 -12.77 9.79
CA THR A 266 -2.71 -13.99 9.02
C THR A 266 -3.24 -15.23 9.72
N THR A 267 -3.85 -16.12 8.97
CA THR A 267 -4.23 -17.48 9.39
C THR A 267 -4.01 -18.45 8.23
N SER A 268 -4.19 -19.75 8.45
CA SER A 268 -4.02 -20.75 7.39
C SER A 268 -5.21 -21.70 7.26
N PHE A 269 -5.35 -22.29 6.07
CA PHE A 269 -6.22 -23.41 5.75
C PHE A 269 -5.52 -24.37 4.80
N GLU A 270 -6.08 -25.59 4.68
CA GLU A 270 -5.60 -26.62 3.76
C GLU A 270 -6.62 -26.84 2.64
N LEU A 271 -6.21 -26.79 1.39
CA LEU A 271 -6.97 -27.27 0.23
C LEU A 271 -6.73 -28.79 0.06
N LYS A 272 -7.82 -29.56 -0.05
CA LYS A 272 -7.82 -31.02 -0.24
C LYS A 272 -8.04 -31.41 -1.69
#